data_f6f6a75b212091350e8ce15d3ed0ab00
#
_entry.id   f6f6a75b212091350e8ce15d3ed0ab00
#
_cell.length_a   1.000
_cell.length_b   1.000
_cell.length_c   1.000
_cell.angle_alpha   90.00
_cell.angle_beta   90.00
_cell.angle_gamma   90.00
#
_symmetry.space_group_name_H-M   'P 1'
#
loop_
_entity.id
_entity.type
_entity.pdbx_description
1 polymer ?
#
loop_
_entity_poly.entity_id
_entity_poly.type
_entity_poly.pdbx_seq_one_letter_code
_entity_poly.pdbx_strand_id
1 'polypeptide(L)'
;LKINDIVKVQDKEFKVIGIVKVLPDIGGAFVFGDFALTGKKTLDKLDLNTLGSFLNYEYKVKFNKSVNSKEGIKRVESLFKDQNRVRLRYPENSAGGIRRIVDNFSQFLSLVSISAMLIAGIGIANTLLSFINQKNSSIAVQKAIGVFSGNIKTIYYLQLAILLVLITVFSYGLSFFLIPIVDKYISDGLGLNIEASFSIINLIIVFLVGMLVMIIFSIPTVNSIDQVKASNLFRNVFQSLQFNYSVKSVIISMVLLLILISLFAIRSSIPFY
;
A
#
# COMPACT_ATOMS: atom_id res chain seq x y z
N LEU A 1 -2.41 29.92 -24.78
CA LEU A 1 -1.85 30.09 -26.13
C LEU A 1 -2.74 29.35 -27.13
N LYS A 2 -2.98 29.97 -28.26
CA LYS A 2 -3.71 29.38 -29.41
C LYS A 2 -2.77 29.14 -30.56
N ILE A 3 -3.18 28.30 -31.51
CA ILE A 3 -2.45 28.12 -32.77
C ILE A 3 -2.45 29.47 -33.51
N ASN A 4 -1.29 29.86 -34.05
CA ASN A 4 -0.97 31.13 -34.68
C ASN A 4 -0.66 32.30 -33.74
N ASP A 5 -0.70 32.12 -32.40
CA ASP A 5 -0.22 33.15 -31.50
C ASP A 5 1.29 33.37 -31.67
N ILE A 6 1.73 34.60 -31.43
CA ILE A 6 3.15 34.96 -31.47
C ILE A 6 3.67 34.97 -30.05
N VAL A 7 4.70 34.16 -29.79
CA VAL A 7 5.40 34.10 -28.50
C VAL A 7 6.78 34.71 -28.65
N LYS A 8 7.11 35.66 -27.81
CA LYS A 8 8.44 36.25 -27.74
C LYS A 8 9.31 35.45 -26.75
N VAL A 9 10.41 34.89 -27.26
CA VAL A 9 11.42 34.21 -26.44
C VAL A 9 12.72 34.99 -26.63
N GLN A 10 13.25 35.54 -25.54
CA GLN A 10 14.31 36.55 -25.58
C GLN A 10 13.88 37.74 -26.48
N ASP A 11 14.67 38.05 -27.51
CA ASP A 11 14.39 39.13 -28.47
C ASP A 11 13.81 38.66 -29.81
N LYS A 12 13.40 37.38 -29.90
CA LYS A 12 12.90 36.75 -31.12
C LYS A 12 11.46 36.34 -31.01
N GLU A 13 10.69 36.56 -32.06
CA GLU A 13 9.29 36.19 -32.15
C GLU A 13 9.13 34.81 -32.82
N PHE A 14 8.33 33.95 -32.21
CA PHE A 14 8.03 32.62 -32.72
C PHE A 14 6.53 32.45 -32.85
N LYS A 15 6.10 31.83 -33.93
CA LYS A 15 4.70 31.51 -34.17
C LYS A 15 4.37 30.13 -33.64
N VAL A 16 3.31 30.02 -32.87
CA VAL A 16 2.79 28.75 -32.38
C VAL A 16 2.15 27.97 -33.53
N ILE A 17 2.73 26.84 -33.91
CA ILE A 17 2.24 25.99 -35.00
C ILE A 17 1.34 24.86 -34.54
N GLY A 18 1.37 24.52 -33.26
CA GLY A 18 0.55 23.46 -32.69
C GLY A 18 0.60 23.43 -31.18
N ILE A 19 -0.37 22.77 -30.57
CA ILE A 19 -0.46 22.53 -29.13
C ILE A 19 -0.29 21.02 -28.88
N VAL A 20 0.71 20.67 -28.11
CA VAL A 20 0.98 19.27 -27.71
C VAL A 20 0.23 18.98 -26.44
N LYS A 21 -0.75 18.08 -26.50
CA LYS A 21 -1.57 17.69 -25.32
C LYS A 21 -0.85 16.71 -24.40
N VAL A 22 -0.09 15.79 -24.96
CA VAL A 22 0.62 14.74 -24.21
C VAL A 22 1.98 14.49 -24.85
N LEU A 23 3.02 14.50 -24.03
CA LEU A 23 4.36 14.08 -24.40
C LEU A 23 4.62 12.68 -23.87
N PRO A 24 4.82 11.68 -24.73
CA PRO A 24 4.97 10.29 -24.27
C PRO A 24 6.20 10.02 -23.41
N ASP A 25 7.20 10.89 -23.48
CA ASP A 25 8.51 10.69 -22.83
C ASP A 25 8.74 11.54 -21.58
N ILE A 26 7.88 12.51 -21.36
CA ILE A 26 7.93 13.34 -20.14
C ILE A 26 6.71 12.93 -19.34
N GLY A 27 6.90 12.20 -18.24
CA GLY A 27 5.81 11.75 -17.35
C GLY A 27 4.92 12.95 -17.03
N GLY A 28 3.73 12.99 -17.64
CA GLY A 28 2.93 14.19 -17.87
C GLY A 28 2.56 15.00 -16.64
N ALA A 29 2.54 14.40 -15.45
CA ALA A 29 2.09 15.07 -14.22
C ALA A 29 3.20 15.77 -13.41
N PHE A 30 4.46 15.55 -13.77
CA PHE A 30 5.59 16.03 -12.95
C PHE A 30 6.46 17.07 -13.66
N VAL A 31 6.04 17.57 -14.80
CA VAL A 31 6.67 18.75 -15.42
C VAL A 31 6.01 19.98 -14.79
N PHE A 32 6.61 20.45 -13.71
CA PHE A 32 6.25 21.73 -13.13
C PHE A 32 6.79 22.85 -14.04
N GLY A 33 5.92 23.39 -14.87
CA GLY A 33 6.22 24.53 -15.73
C GLY A 33 5.74 24.34 -17.15
N ASP A 34 5.56 25.47 -17.83
CA ASP A 34 5.21 25.50 -19.23
C ASP A 34 6.44 25.10 -20.07
N PHE A 35 6.22 24.26 -21.07
CA PHE A 35 7.27 23.84 -21.98
C PHE A 35 6.90 24.17 -23.43
N ALA A 36 7.91 24.43 -24.23
CA ALA A 36 7.76 24.64 -25.65
C ALA A 36 8.65 23.66 -26.42
N LEU A 37 8.09 23.04 -27.45
CA LEU A 37 8.84 22.21 -28.41
C LEU A 37 9.22 23.03 -29.62
N THR A 38 10.48 22.97 -29.99
CA THR A 38 10.97 23.64 -31.16
C THR A 38 11.93 22.75 -31.94
N GLY A 39 12.06 23.01 -33.25
CA GLY A 39 13.00 22.28 -34.08
C GLY A 39 14.44 22.75 -33.85
N LYS A 40 15.43 21.90 -34.19
CA LYS A 40 16.85 22.19 -34.03
C LYS A 40 17.26 23.51 -34.75
N LYS A 41 16.77 23.76 -35.96
CA LYS A 41 17.04 24.99 -36.70
C LYS A 41 16.55 26.26 -35.99
N THR A 42 15.51 26.15 -35.20
CA THR A 42 14.98 27.26 -34.41
C THR A 42 15.78 27.41 -33.12
N LEU A 43 16.22 26.29 -32.52
CA LEU A 43 17.08 26.28 -31.35
C LEU A 43 18.45 26.94 -31.65
N ASP A 44 19.03 26.68 -32.83
CA ASP A 44 20.28 27.28 -33.28
C ASP A 44 20.17 28.82 -33.47
N LYS A 45 18.96 29.31 -33.72
CA LYS A 45 18.67 30.76 -33.77
C LYS A 45 18.53 31.41 -32.40
N LEU A 46 18.12 30.63 -31.39
CA LEU A 46 18.09 31.06 -30.00
C LEU A 46 19.50 30.85 -29.46
N ASP A 47 20.25 31.91 -29.25
CA ASP A 47 21.61 31.84 -28.70
C ASP A 47 21.57 31.41 -27.22
N LEU A 48 21.18 30.13 -26.98
CA LEU A 48 21.05 29.55 -25.65
C LEU A 48 22.37 29.08 -25.02
N ASN A 49 23.47 29.19 -25.79
CA ASN A 49 24.83 28.89 -25.31
C ASN A 49 25.45 30.04 -24.49
N THR A 50 24.65 30.90 -23.90
CA THR A 50 25.13 31.97 -23.04
C THR A 50 25.61 31.42 -21.69
N LEU A 51 26.62 32.06 -21.12
CA LEU A 51 27.12 31.74 -19.75
C LEU A 51 25.95 31.74 -18.76
N GLY A 52 25.72 30.57 -18.11
CA GLY A 52 24.65 30.39 -17.14
C GLY A 52 23.43 29.59 -17.62
N SER A 53 23.36 29.22 -18.92
CA SER A 53 22.32 28.33 -19.40
C SER A 53 22.66 26.86 -19.11
N PHE A 54 21.69 26.11 -18.57
CA PHE A 54 21.80 24.65 -18.38
C PHE A 54 21.26 23.94 -19.62
N LEU A 55 22.14 23.36 -20.41
CA LEU A 55 21.76 22.53 -21.56
C LEU A 55 21.93 21.07 -21.20
N ASN A 56 20.86 20.31 -21.30
CA ASN A 56 20.86 18.86 -21.17
C ASN A 56 20.70 18.22 -22.56
N TYR A 57 21.66 17.40 -22.96
CA TYR A 57 21.58 16.60 -24.17
C TYR A 57 21.07 15.21 -23.80
N GLU A 58 19.98 14.79 -24.41
CA GLU A 58 19.41 13.45 -24.19
C GLU A 58 19.51 12.63 -25.48
N TYR A 59 20.16 11.47 -25.38
CA TYR A 59 20.33 10.53 -26.48
C TYR A 59 19.53 9.26 -26.16
N LYS A 60 18.63 8.86 -27.08
CA LYS A 60 17.85 7.63 -26.95
C LYS A 60 18.52 6.53 -27.75
N VAL A 61 18.87 5.44 -27.05
CA VAL A 61 19.49 4.25 -27.63
C VAL A 61 18.48 3.10 -27.63
N LYS A 62 18.20 2.55 -28.79
CA LYS A 62 17.35 1.35 -28.93
C LYS A 62 18.23 0.16 -29.25
N PHE A 63 18.22 -0.86 -28.40
CA PHE A 63 18.91 -2.10 -28.69
C PHE A 63 18.16 -2.93 -29.73
N ASN A 64 18.92 -3.66 -30.56
CA ASN A 64 18.33 -4.62 -31.49
C ASN A 64 17.71 -5.78 -30.71
N LYS A 65 16.65 -6.40 -31.25
CA LYS A 65 15.92 -7.50 -30.61
C LYS A 65 16.81 -8.72 -30.27
N SER A 66 17.96 -8.85 -30.93
CA SER A 66 18.95 -9.92 -30.69
C SER A 66 19.82 -9.69 -29.45
N VAL A 67 19.83 -8.49 -28.86
CA VAL A 67 20.66 -8.16 -27.71
C VAL A 67 19.80 -8.19 -26.45
N ASN A 68 20.22 -8.97 -25.46
CA ASN A 68 19.58 -8.95 -24.15
C ASN A 68 19.72 -7.56 -23.54
N SER A 69 18.59 -6.91 -23.20
CA SER A 69 18.57 -5.55 -22.69
C SER A 69 19.49 -5.34 -21.48
N LYS A 70 19.58 -6.32 -20.58
CA LYS A 70 20.44 -6.26 -19.38
C LYS A 70 21.93 -6.26 -19.73
N GLU A 71 22.33 -7.05 -20.73
CA GLU A 71 23.72 -7.07 -21.20
C GLU A 71 24.08 -5.79 -21.95
N GLY A 72 23.14 -5.29 -22.76
CA GLY A 72 23.29 -4.02 -23.46
C GLY A 72 23.50 -2.86 -22.51
N ILE A 73 22.69 -2.79 -21.45
CA ILE A 73 22.81 -1.76 -20.38
C ILE A 73 24.17 -1.85 -19.69
N LYS A 74 24.59 -3.02 -19.26
CA LYS A 74 25.91 -3.21 -18.62
C LYS A 74 27.08 -2.77 -19.51
N ARG A 75 26.98 -3.06 -20.82
CA ARG A 75 27.99 -2.66 -21.79
C ARG A 75 28.06 -1.17 -21.93
N VAL A 76 26.90 -0.48 -21.98
CA VAL A 76 26.85 0.99 -22.03
C VAL A 76 27.35 1.59 -20.72
N GLU A 77 26.97 1.04 -19.57
CA GLU A 77 27.47 1.49 -18.25
C GLU A 77 29.00 1.38 -18.15
N SER A 78 29.59 0.31 -18.65
CA SER A 78 31.05 0.14 -18.64
C SER A 78 31.78 1.16 -19.49
N LEU A 79 31.17 1.62 -20.59
CA LEU A 79 31.74 2.64 -21.49
C LEU A 79 31.77 4.04 -20.86
N PHE A 80 30.81 4.34 -19.97
CA PHE A 80 30.66 5.67 -19.37
C PHE A 80 30.98 5.70 -17.88
N LYS A 81 31.57 4.63 -17.32
CA LYS A 81 31.85 4.48 -15.89
C LYS A 81 32.69 5.63 -15.31
N ASP A 82 33.60 6.19 -16.07
CA ASP A 82 34.51 7.25 -15.63
C ASP A 82 34.03 8.67 -16.01
N GLN A 83 32.82 8.79 -16.57
CA GLN A 83 32.29 10.08 -17.01
C GLN A 83 31.19 10.59 -16.09
N ASN A 84 31.54 11.39 -15.10
CA ASN A 84 30.61 11.97 -14.10
C ASN A 84 29.52 12.88 -14.69
N ARG A 85 29.60 13.25 -15.97
CA ARG A 85 28.64 14.12 -16.66
C ARG A 85 27.56 13.36 -17.43
N VAL A 86 27.72 12.03 -17.59
CA VAL A 86 26.76 11.19 -18.34
C VAL A 86 25.86 10.49 -17.33
N ARG A 87 24.56 10.74 -17.43
CA ARG A 87 23.55 10.02 -16.66
C ARG A 87 22.84 9.00 -17.57
N LEU A 88 23.06 7.74 -17.30
CA LEU A 88 22.37 6.68 -18.00
C LEU A 88 20.98 6.50 -17.40
N ARG A 89 19.94 6.59 -18.24
CA ARG A 89 18.56 6.33 -17.89
C ARG A 89 18.09 5.09 -18.66
N TYR A 90 17.63 4.09 -17.96
CA TYR A 90 17.01 2.89 -18.54
C TYR A 90 15.68 2.62 -17.83
N PRO A 91 14.78 1.80 -18.38
CA PRO A 91 13.42 1.65 -17.85
C PRO A 91 13.37 1.37 -16.34
N GLU A 92 14.35 0.67 -15.79
CA GLU A 92 14.43 0.32 -14.37
C GLU A 92 14.87 1.50 -13.47
N ASN A 93 15.62 2.50 -13.99
CA ASN A 93 16.09 3.65 -13.23
C ASN A 93 15.58 5.02 -13.74
N SER A 94 14.95 5.06 -14.91
CA SER A 94 14.45 6.32 -15.50
C SER A 94 13.31 6.96 -14.70
N ALA A 95 12.60 6.14 -13.94
CA ALA A 95 11.52 6.58 -13.07
C ALA A 95 12.01 7.09 -11.70
N GLY A 96 13.30 7.43 -11.53
CA GLY A 96 13.89 7.73 -10.23
C GLY A 96 13.17 8.81 -9.41
N GLY A 97 12.60 9.84 -10.06
CA GLY A 97 11.76 10.83 -9.39
C GLY A 97 10.38 10.28 -9.02
N ILE A 98 9.72 9.63 -9.96
CA ILE A 98 8.40 9.01 -9.77
C ILE A 98 8.51 7.86 -8.77
N ARG A 99 9.56 7.04 -8.88
CA ARG A 99 9.79 5.94 -7.96
C ARG A 99 9.93 6.42 -6.52
N ARG A 100 10.69 7.48 -6.25
CA ARG A 100 10.79 8.06 -4.89
C ARG A 100 9.44 8.53 -4.37
N ILE A 101 8.60 9.14 -5.20
CA ILE A 101 7.26 9.58 -4.82
C ILE A 101 6.39 8.37 -4.50
N VAL A 102 6.42 7.34 -5.35
CA VAL A 102 5.68 6.09 -5.13
C VAL A 102 6.17 5.37 -3.88
N ASP A 103 7.48 5.30 -3.66
CA ASP A 103 8.08 4.68 -2.48
C ASP A 103 7.67 5.44 -1.20
N ASN A 104 7.78 6.77 -1.18
CA ASN A 104 7.36 7.59 -0.06
C ASN A 104 5.85 7.47 0.23
N PHE A 105 5.03 7.45 -0.83
CA PHE A 105 3.59 7.27 -0.69
C PHE A 105 3.24 5.86 -0.19
N SER A 106 3.94 4.84 -0.68
CA SER A 106 3.80 3.46 -0.19
C SER A 106 4.18 3.33 1.29
N GLN A 107 5.26 3.99 1.73
CA GLN A 107 5.64 4.04 3.14
C GLN A 107 4.57 4.72 3.99
N PHE A 108 4.05 5.85 3.55
CA PHE A 108 2.97 6.55 4.24
C PHE A 108 1.71 5.67 4.34
N LEU A 109 1.29 5.04 3.24
CA LEU A 109 0.15 4.12 3.23
C LEU A 109 0.37 2.92 4.15
N SER A 110 1.60 2.41 4.24
CA SER A 110 1.97 1.32 5.14
C SER A 110 1.78 1.71 6.61
N LEU A 111 2.22 2.91 7.01
CA LEU A 111 2.03 3.44 8.37
C LEU A 111 0.54 3.62 8.70
N VAL A 112 -0.23 4.19 7.77
CA VAL A 112 -1.69 4.33 7.92
C VAL A 112 -2.36 2.97 8.06
N SER A 113 -1.94 1.98 7.27
CA SER A 113 -2.48 0.62 7.32
C SER A 113 -2.20 -0.08 8.66
N ILE A 114 -0.99 0.08 9.21
CA ILE A 114 -0.65 -0.46 10.54
C ILE A 114 -1.54 0.19 11.61
N SER A 115 -1.70 1.50 11.57
CA SER A 115 -2.54 2.23 12.52
C SER A 115 -4.01 1.80 12.43
N ALA A 116 -4.55 1.68 11.22
CA ALA A 116 -5.91 1.20 10.99
C ALA A 116 -6.10 -0.24 11.50
N MET A 117 -5.10 -1.10 11.30
CA MET A 117 -5.10 -2.49 11.76
C MET A 117 -5.12 -2.60 13.29
N LEU A 118 -4.37 -1.73 13.99
CA LEU A 118 -4.40 -1.67 15.45
C LEU A 118 -5.77 -1.24 15.98
N ILE A 119 -6.36 -0.19 15.39
CA ILE A 119 -7.69 0.31 15.77
C ILE A 119 -8.75 -0.76 15.52
N ALA A 120 -8.72 -1.39 14.35
CA ALA A 120 -9.64 -2.47 14.00
C ALA A 120 -9.49 -3.67 14.95
N GLY A 121 -8.25 -4.04 15.31
CA GLY A 121 -7.95 -5.11 16.24
C GLY A 121 -8.53 -4.84 17.65
N ILE A 122 -8.38 -3.63 18.15
CA ILE A 122 -9.01 -3.23 19.44
C ILE A 122 -10.54 -3.31 19.32
N GLY A 123 -11.12 -2.90 18.18
CA GLY A 123 -12.54 -3.05 17.90
C GLY A 123 -12.99 -4.52 17.96
N ILE A 124 -12.23 -5.44 17.35
CA ILE A 124 -12.48 -6.89 17.42
C ILE A 124 -12.48 -7.36 18.87
N ALA A 125 -11.45 -7.02 19.64
CA ALA A 125 -11.32 -7.42 21.04
C ALA A 125 -12.52 -6.95 21.88
N ASN A 126 -12.91 -5.67 21.74
CA ASN A 126 -14.02 -5.09 22.49
C ASN A 126 -15.39 -5.70 22.10
N THR A 127 -15.61 -5.90 20.81
CA THR A 127 -16.85 -6.53 20.32
C THR A 127 -16.96 -7.97 20.78
N LEU A 128 -15.87 -8.72 20.69
CA LEU A 128 -15.80 -10.10 21.14
C LEU A 128 -16.01 -10.21 22.66
N LEU A 129 -15.42 -9.30 23.42
CA LEU A 129 -15.61 -9.21 24.87
C LEU A 129 -17.09 -8.97 25.22
N SER A 130 -17.72 -8.01 24.57
CA SER A 130 -19.15 -7.73 24.75
C SER A 130 -20.01 -8.94 24.40
N PHE A 131 -19.68 -9.64 23.32
CA PHE A 131 -20.38 -10.84 22.88
C PHE A 131 -20.25 -12.00 23.89
N ILE A 132 -19.02 -12.26 24.41
CA ILE A 132 -18.79 -13.28 25.43
C ILE A 132 -19.55 -12.94 26.73
N ASN A 133 -19.57 -11.66 27.12
CA ASN A 133 -20.34 -11.18 28.26
C ASN A 133 -21.84 -11.47 28.14
N GLN A 134 -22.42 -11.18 26.98
CA GLN A 134 -23.83 -11.47 26.72
C GLN A 134 -24.13 -12.99 26.73
N LYS A 135 -23.17 -13.81 26.33
CA LYS A 135 -23.28 -15.26 26.28
C LYS A 135 -22.81 -15.96 27.57
N ASN A 136 -22.43 -15.21 28.59
CA ASN A 136 -21.86 -15.75 29.85
C ASN A 136 -22.75 -16.80 30.52
N SER A 137 -24.07 -16.57 30.59
CA SER A 137 -25.04 -17.54 31.11
C SER A 137 -25.05 -18.83 30.29
N SER A 138 -25.07 -18.71 28.95
CA SER A 138 -25.05 -19.86 28.03
C SER A 138 -23.75 -20.66 28.18
N ILE A 139 -22.60 -19.98 28.31
CA ILE A 139 -21.29 -20.61 28.53
C ILE A 139 -21.27 -21.35 29.89
N ALA A 140 -21.83 -20.72 30.93
CA ALA A 140 -21.89 -21.32 32.25
C ALA A 140 -22.78 -22.59 32.26
N VAL A 141 -23.92 -22.58 31.55
CA VAL A 141 -24.76 -23.77 31.35
C VAL A 141 -23.98 -24.88 30.63
N GLN A 142 -23.30 -24.58 29.54
CA GLN A 142 -22.50 -25.56 28.80
C GLN A 142 -21.41 -26.19 29.69
N LYS A 143 -20.77 -25.40 30.54
CA LYS A 143 -19.79 -25.91 31.50
C LYS A 143 -20.45 -26.77 32.62
N ALA A 144 -21.65 -26.40 33.06
CA ALA A 144 -22.39 -27.16 34.09
C ALA A 144 -22.76 -28.56 33.59
N ILE A 145 -23.09 -28.74 32.32
CA ILE A 145 -23.36 -30.03 31.68
C ILE A 145 -22.10 -30.79 31.25
N GLY A 146 -20.90 -30.27 31.59
CA GLY A 146 -19.64 -30.97 31.39
C GLY A 146 -18.88 -30.64 30.09
N VAL A 147 -19.27 -29.63 29.34
CA VAL A 147 -18.51 -29.22 28.14
C VAL A 147 -17.19 -28.59 28.53
N PHE A 148 -16.09 -29.10 27.98
CA PHE A 148 -14.75 -28.54 28.22
C PHE A 148 -14.61 -27.13 27.65
N SER A 149 -13.95 -26.24 28.40
CA SER A 149 -13.68 -24.87 27.98
C SER A 149 -12.98 -24.78 26.60
N GLY A 150 -12.13 -25.76 26.27
CA GLY A 150 -11.46 -25.86 24.99
C GLY A 150 -12.44 -25.97 23.81
N ASN A 151 -13.45 -26.82 23.92
CA ASN A 151 -14.45 -27.01 22.88
C ASN A 151 -15.29 -25.75 22.69
N ILE A 152 -15.62 -25.07 23.79
CA ILE A 152 -16.33 -23.79 23.72
C ILE A 152 -15.49 -22.75 22.97
N LYS A 153 -14.20 -22.59 23.28
CA LYS A 153 -13.28 -21.70 22.60
C LYS A 153 -13.17 -22.01 21.10
N THR A 154 -13.11 -23.30 20.74
CA THR A 154 -13.04 -23.75 19.34
C THR A 154 -14.27 -23.28 18.55
N ILE A 155 -15.46 -23.33 19.15
CA ILE A 155 -16.69 -22.83 18.51
C ILE A 155 -16.58 -21.33 18.22
N TYR A 156 -16.07 -20.53 19.16
CA TYR A 156 -15.89 -19.09 18.95
C TYR A 156 -14.83 -18.79 17.88
N TYR A 157 -13.71 -19.52 17.87
CA TYR A 157 -12.71 -19.36 16.81
C TYR A 157 -13.26 -19.77 15.43
N LEU A 158 -14.09 -20.82 15.36
CA LEU A 158 -14.73 -21.23 14.12
C LEU A 158 -15.70 -20.15 13.59
N GLN A 159 -16.50 -19.55 14.49
CA GLN A 159 -17.37 -18.43 14.12
C GLN A 159 -16.58 -17.23 13.59
N LEU A 160 -15.49 -16.87 14.25
CA LEU A 160 -14.60 -15.80 13.80
C LEU A 160 -13.96 -16.13 12.44
N ALA A 161 -13.54 -17.37 12.23
CA ALA A 161 -12.96 -17.81 10.94
C ALA A 161 -13.97 -17.71 9.78
N ILE A 162 -15.22 -18.12 10.01
CA ILE A 162 -16.30 -17.99 9.02
C ILE A 162 -16.53 -16.50 8.69
N LEU A 163 -16.63 -15.65 9.71
CA LEU A 163 -16.79 -14.20 9.51
C LEU A 163 -15.61 -13.61 8.73
N LEU A 164 -14.38 -14.03 9.05
CA LEU A 164 -13.18 -13.59 8.34
C LEU A 164 -13.25 -13.92 6.84
N VAL A 165 -13.65 -15.16 6.50
CA VAL A 165 -13.79 -15.57 5.09
C VAL A 165 -14.83 -14.67 4.40
N LEU A 166 -16.00 -14.48 4.98
CA LEU A 166 -17.06 -13.66 4.42
C LEU A 166 -16.59 -12.21 4.21
N ILE A 167 -15.97 -11.62 5.23
CA ILE A 167 -15.45 -10.24 5.16
C ILE A 167 -14.35 -10.11 4.11
N THR A 168 -13.43 -11.09 4.02
CA THR A 168 -12.34 -11.05 3.04
C THR A 168 -12.87 -11.10 1.61
N VAL A 169 -13.82 -12.00 1.34
CA VAL A 169 -14.44 -12.11 0.00
C VAL A 169 -15.19 -10.83 -0.35
N PHE A 170 -15.98 -10.31 0.60
CA PHE A 170 -16.73 -9.06 0.39
C PHE A 170 -15.81 -7.85 0.18
N SER A 171 -14.79 -7.71 1.02
CA SER A 171 -13.81 -6.61 0.93
C SER A 171 -13.01 -6.66 -0.37
N TYR A 172 -12.61 -7.85 -0.80
CA TYR A 172 -11.91 -8.03 -2.07
C TYR A 172 -12.79 -7.70 -3.27
N GLY A 173 -14.05 -8.15 -3.26
CA GLY A 173 -15.03 -7.79 -4.28
C GLY A 173 -15.30 -6.29 -4.34
N LEU A 174 -15.42 -5.63 -3.18
CA LEU A 174 -15.60 -4.17 -3.10
C LEU A 174 -14.38 -3.42 -3.63
N SER A 175 -13.19 -3.89 -3.32
CA SER A 175 -11.93 -3.32 -3.83
C SER A 175 -11.88 -3.37 -5.35
N PHE A 176 -12.25 -4.52 -5.94
CA PHE A 176 -12.30 -4.67 -7.40
C PHE A 176 -13.29 -3.71 -8.06
N PHE A 177 -14.41 -3.43 -7.40
CA PHE A 177 -15.40 -2.47 -7.88
C PHE A 177 -14.92 -1.00 -7.77
N LEU A 178 -14.14 -0.68 -6.73
CA LEU A 178 -13.65 0.67 -6.49
C LEU A 178 -12.46 1.06 -7.37
N ILE A 179 -11.61 0.11 -7.78
CA ILE A 179 -10.39 0.39 -8.56
C ILE A 179 -10.69 1.16 -9.86
N PRO A 180 -11.68 0.81 -10.70
CA PRO A 180 -11.97 1.56 -11.92
C PRO A 180 -12.39 3.02 -11.68
N ILE A 181 -13.03 3.28 -10.54
CA ILE A 181 -13.43 4.63 -10.15
C ILE A 181 -12.20 5.45 -9.83
N VAL A 182 -11.28 4.88 -9.04
CA VAL A 182 -10.02 5.52 -8.67
C VAL A 182 -9.11 5.72 -9.88
N ASP A 183 -9.02 4.72 -10.77
CA ASP A 183 -8.24 4.79 -12.01
C ASP A 183 -8.67 5.98 -12.88
N LYS A 184 -9.97 6.18 -13.05
CA LYS A 184 -10.49 7.32 -13.82
C LYS A 184 -10.01 8.67 -13.27
N TYR A 185 -10.01 8.86 -11.95
CA TYR A 185 -9.54 10.11 -11.35
C TYR A 185 -8.02 10.27 -11.42
N ILE A 186 -7.29 9.17 -11.30
CA ILE A 186 -5.81 9.18 -11.36
C ILE A 186 -5.33 9.34 -12.81
N SER A 187 -5.96 8.66 -13.77
CA SER A 187 -5.58 8.77 -15.18
C SER A 187 -5.84 10.16 -15.73
N ASP A 188 -6.94 10.80 -15.36
CA ASP A 188 -7.27 12.16 -15.79
C ASP A 188 -6.33 13.21 -15.16
N GLY A 189 -5.85 12.98 -13.93
CA GLY A 189 -4.98 13.93 -13.21
C GLY A 189 -3.49 13.69 -13.43
N LEU A 190 -3.06 12.45 -13.50
CA LEU A 190 -1.64 12.05 -13.49
C LEU A 190 -1.19 11.37 -14.80
N GLY A 191 -2.10 11.05 -15.70
CA GLY A 191 -1.80 10.31 -16.93
C GLY A 191 -1.27 8.89 -16.69
N LEU A 192 -1.53 8.30 -15.51
CA LEU A 192 -1.11 6.96 -15.14
C LEU A 192 -2.32 6.02 -15.26
N ASN A 193 -2.20 4.98 -16.08
CA ASN A 193 -3.22 3.94 -16.16
C ASN A 193 -2.95 2.86 -15.11
N ILE A 194 -3.92 2.59 -14.23
CA ILE A 194 -3.85 1.53 -13.23
C ILE A 194 -4.62 0.34 -13.77
N GLU A 195 -3.93 -0.70 -14.21
CA GLU A 195 -4.58 -1.94 -14.63
C GLU A 195 -5.04 -2.73 -13.40
N ALA A 196 -6.36 -2.82 -13.22
CA ALA A 196 -6.95 -3.69 -12.21
C ALA A 196 -6.81 -5.14 -12.65
N SER A 197 -5.86 -5.88 -12.05
CA SER A 197 -5.72 -7.31 -12.26
C SER A 197 -6.22 -8.11 -11.07
N PHE A 198 -7.06 -9.11 -11.33
CA PHE A 198 -7.44 -10.08 -10.32
C PHE A 198 -6.24 -10.97 -9.99
N SER A 199 -5.78 -10.94 -8.74
CA SER A 199 -4.69 -11.76 -8.27
C SER A 199 -5.11 -12.59 -7.05
N ILE A 200 -5.18 -13.90 -7.23
CA ILE A 200 -5.45 -14.85 -6.15
C ILE A 200 -4.41 -14.75 -5.04
N ILE A 201 -3.16 -14.46 -5.40
CA ILE A 201 -2.06 -14.32 -4.44
C ILE A 201 -2.34 -13.16 -3.48
N ASN A 202 -2.81 -12.02 -4.00
CA ASN A 202 -3.16 -10.86 -3.17
C ASN A 202 -4.34 -11.18 -2.23
N LEU A 203 -5.34 -11.91 -2.70
CA LEU A 203 -6.45 -12.36 -1.85
C LEU A 203 -5.96 -13.25 -0.71
N ILE A 204 -5.07 -14.20 -0.99
CA ILE A 204 -4.48 -15.08 0.03
C ILE A 204 -3.67 -14.26 1.06
N ILE A 205 -2.88 -13.29 0.60
CA ILE A 205 -2.09 -12.43 1.50
C ILE A 205 -3.02 -11.63 2.43
N VAL A 206 -4.07 -11.01 1.89
CA VAL A 206 -5.05 -10.24 2.68
C VAL A 206 -5.74 -11.14 3.70
N PHE A 207 -6.14 -12.35 3.29
CA PHE A 207 -6.74 -13.34 4.19
C PHE A 207 -5.80 -13.74 5.32
N LEU A 208 -4.53 -14.06 5.02
CA LEU A 208 -3.54 -14.43 6.02
C LEU A 208 -3.25 -13.31 7.01
N VAL A 209 -3.11 -12.07 6.52
CA VAL A 209 -2.94 -10.90 7.39
C VAL A 209 -4.15 -10.69 8.28
N GLY A 210 -5.36 -10.76 7.72
CA GLY A 210 -6.61 -10.66 8.48
C GLY A 210 -6.74 -11.76 9.53
N MET A 211 -6.34 -13.00 9.20
CA MET A 211 -6.32 -14.13 10.14
C MET A 211 -5.34 -13.88 11.29
N LEU A 212 -4.15 -13.37 11.00
CA LEU A 212 -3.17 -13.02 12.03
C LEU A 212 -3.72 -11.95 12.99
N VAL A 213 -4.29 -10.87 12.45
CA VAL A 213 -4.89 -9.81 13.27
C VAL A 213 -6.02 -10.37 14.13
N MET A 214 -6.94 -11.13 13.54
CA MET A 214 -8.03 -11.77 14.26
C MET A 214 -7.52 -12.62 15.42
N ILE A 215 -6.53 -13.47 15.19
CA ILE A 215 -5.94 -14.34 16.23
C ILE A 215 -5.30 -13.50 17.33
N ILE A 216 -4.46 -12.53 16.99
CA ILE A 216 -3.75 -11.67 17.94
C ILE A 216 -4.71 -11.01 18.93
N PHE A 217 -5.77 -10.39 18.42
CA PHE A 217 -6.70 -9.63 19.25
C PHE A 217 -7.80 -10.49 19.90
N SER A 218 -8.09 -11.70 19.39
CA SER A 218 -9.08 -12.60 19.99
C SER A 218 -8.50 -13.48 21.10
N ILE A 219 -7.20 -13.82 21.10
CA ILE A 219 -6.58 -14.70 22.11
C ILE A 219 -6.88 -14.27 23.55
N PRO A 220 -6.63 -13.02 23.99
CA PRO A 220 -6.87 -12.63 25.37
C PRO A 220 -8.35 -12.74 25.73
N THR A 221 -9.21 -12.34 24.81
CA THR A 221 -10.64 -12.29 25.02
C THR A 221 -11.29 -13.67 25.02
N VAL A 222 -10.93 -14.56 24.08
CA VAL A 222 -11.45 -15.94 24.07
C VAL A 222 -10.94 -16.74 25.28
N ASN A 223 -9.72 -16.50 25.71
CA ASN A 223 -9.18 -17.15 26.89
C ASN A 223 -9.88 -16.72 28.19
N SER A 224 -10.57 -15.59 28.23
CA SER A 224 -11.39 -15.19 29.39
C SER A 224 -12.58 -16.13 29.63
N ILE A 225 -12.98 -16.93 28.63
CA ILE A 225 -13.98 -17.99 28.79
C ILE A 225 -13.62 -18.95 29.93
N ASP A 226 -12.34 -19.17 30.18
CA ASP A 226 -11.90 -20.05 31.29
C ASP A 226 -12.36 -19.56 32.66
N GLN A 227 -12.51 -18.25 32.81
CA GLN A 227 -12.92 -17.62 34.09
C GLN A 227 -14.42 -17.74 34.37
N VAL A 228 -15.22 -18.07 33.35
CA VAL A 228 -16.65 -18.32 33.56
C VAL A 228 -16.84 -19.60 34.36
N LYS A 229 -17.35 -19.48 35.56
CA LYS A 229 -17.62 -20.63 36.47
C LYS A 229 -19.07 -21.08 36.33
N ALA A 230 -19.30 -22.39 36.32
CA ALA A 230 -20.65 -22.98 36.36
C ALA A 230 -21.46 -22.50 37.56
N SER A 231 -20.80 -22.27 38.69
CA SER A 231 -21.44 -21.78 39.93
C SER A 231 -22.07 -20.37 39.77
N ASN A 232 -21.68 -19.59 38.76
CA ASN A 232 -22.26 -18.27 38.52
C ASN A 232 -23.74 -18.32 38.14
N LEU A 233 -24.25 -19.48 37.67
CA LEU A 233 -25.67 -19.71 37.37
C LEU A 233 -26.55 -19.63 38.62
N PHE A 234 -26.03 -20.03 39.76
CA PHE A 234 -26.79 -20.11 41.04
C PHE A 234 -26.72 -18.80 41.84
N ARG A 235 -25.79 -17.93 41.51
CA ARG A 235 -25.71 -16.58 42.05
C ARG A 235 -26.39 -15.67 41.05
N ASN A 236 -27.54 -15.11 41.41
CA ASN A 236 -28.25 -14.07 40.63
C ASN A 236 -27.46 -12.75 40.50
N VAL A 237 -26.15 -12.83 40.47
CA VAL A 237 -25.26 -11.69 40.35
C VAL A 237 -24.87 -11.56 38.88
N PHE A 238 -25.66 -10.81 38.13
CA PHE A 238 -25.23 -10.21 36.85
C PHE A 238 -24.12 -9.17 37.11
N GLN A 239 -23.03 -9.60 37.76
CA GLN A 239 -21.83 -8.78 37.77
C GLN A 239 -21.22 -8.87 36.38
N SER A 240 -21.12 -7.72 35.74
CA SER A 240 -20.23 -7.54 34.60
C SER A 240 -18.88 -8.16 34.98
N LEU A 241 -18.50 -9.24 34.30
CA LEU A 241 -17.23 -9.90 34.60
C LEU A 241 -16.11 -8.84 34.42
N GLN A 242 -15.46 -8.49 35.52
CA GLN A 242 -14.17 -7.86 35.46
C GLN A 242 -13.21 -8.93 34.94
N PHE A 243 -13.00 -8.93 33.59
CA PHE A 243 -12.11 -9.89 32.98
C PHE A 243 -10.67 -9.58 33.37
N ASN A 244 -10.12 -10.42 34.21
CA ASN A 244 -8.70 -10.44 34.49
C ASN A 244 -8.03 -11.22 33.34
N TYR A 245 -7.52 -10.52 32.33
CA TYR A 245 -6.83 -11.17 31.22
C TYR A 245 -5.67 -11.99 31.74
N SER A 246 -5.55 -13.24 31.29
CA SER A 246 -4.38 -14.04 31.61
C SER A 246 -3.13 -13.33 31.07
N VAL A 247 -2.19 -13.02 31.96
CA VAL A 247 -0.92 -12.37 31.60
C VAL A 247 -0.22 -13.11 30.44
N LYS A 248 -0.27 -14.44 30.45
CA LYS A 248 0.28 -15.28 29.38
C LYS A 248 -0.36 -14.97 28.00
N SER A 249 -1.71 -14.84 27.98
CA SER A 249 -2.43 -14.55 26.72
C SER A 249 -2.08 -13.17 26.18
N VAL A 250 -1.95 -12.19 27.06
CA VAL A 250 -1.56 -10.82 26.67
C VAL A 250 -0.14 -10.79 26.11
N ILE A 251 0.80 -11.47 26.78
CA ILE A 251 2.19 -11.56 26.31
C ILE A 251 2.26 -12.21 24.92
N ILE A 252 1.55 -13.32 24.71
CA ILE A 252 1.50 -14.01 23.41
C ILE A 252 0.96 -13.07 22.34
N SER A 253 -0.13 -12.35 22.59
CA SER A 253 -0.68 -11.38 21.65
C SER A 253 0.29 -10.24 21.35
N MET A 254 0.98 -9.71 22.36
CA MET A 254 1.99 -8.67 22.16
C MET A 254 3.17 -9.14 21.29
N VAL A 255 3.67 -10.35 21.54
CA VAL A 255 4.77 -10.93 20.74
C VAL A 255 4.33 -11.12 19.29
N LEU A 256 3.15 -11.69 19.05
CA LEU A 256 2.61 -11.86 17.71
C LEU A 256 2.39 -10.52 17.02
N LEU A 257 1.93 -9.50 17.72
CA LEU A 257 1.75 -8.15 17.20
C LEU A 257 3.08 -7.52 16.80
N LEU A 258 4.12 -7.66 17.62
CA LEU A 258 5.48 -7.19 17.28
C LEU A 258 6.03 -7.89 16.04
N ILE A 259 5.82 -9.21 15.92
CA ILE A 259 6.21 -9.97 14.72
C ILE A 259 5.47 -9.41 13.47
N LEU A 260 4.18 -9.17 13.58
CA LEU A 260 3.38 -8.65 12.47
C LEU A 260 3.85 -7.24 12.05
N ILE A 261 4.09 -6.34 13.00
CA ILE A 261 4.63 -5.01 12.72
C ILE A 261 6.01 -5.12 12.06
N SER A 262 6.89 -6.00 12.57
CA SER A 262 8.23 -6.18 12.00
C SER A 262 8.19 -6.69 10.56
N LEU A 263 7.29 -7.63 10.24
CA LEU A 263 7.08 -8.12 8.87
C LEU A 263 6.64 -7.01 7.92
N PHE A 264 5.72 -6.15 8.37
CA PHE A 264 5.29 -4.99 7.59
C PHE A 264 6.41 -3.98 7.39
N ALA A 265 7.19 -3.69 8.44
CA ALA A 265 8.31 -2.77 8.38
C ALA A 265 9.42 -3.23 7.42
N ILE A 266 9.78 -4.52 7.45
CA ILE A 266 10.77 -5.11 6.55
C ILE A 266 10.28 -5.01 5.09
N ARG A 267 9.01 -5.31 4.84
CA ARG A 267 8.44 -5.26 3.48
C ARG A 267 8.32 -3.83 2.96
N SER A 268 8.02 -2.86 3.80
CA SER A 268 7.87 -1.46 3.40
C SER A 268 9.20 -0.71 3.27
N SER A 269 10.34 -1.34 3.57
CA SER A 269 11.67 -0.69 3.60
C SER A 269 11.67 0.61 4.41
N ILE A 270 10.88 0.66 5.50
CA ILE A 270 10.88 1.81 6.40
C ILE A 270 12.21 1.77 7.16
N PRO A 271 13.11 2.76 6.98
CA PRO A 271 14.29 2.85 7.82
C PRO A 271 13.82 3.14 9.25
N PHE A 272 14.16 2.26 10.18
CA PHE A 272 14.03 2.54 11.59
C PHE A 272 15.16 3.52 11.97
N TYR A 273 14.86 4.81 11.98
CA TYR A 273 15.69 5.85 12.58
C TYR A 273 15.04 6.36 13.84
#